data_f24385f4703ba1dc729a9c46a4ccae5a
#
_entry.id   f24385f4703ba1dc729a9c46a4ccae5a
#
_cell.length_a   1.000
_cell.length_b   1.000
_cell.length_c   1.000
_cell.angle_alpha   90.00
_cell.angle_beta   90.00
_cell.angle_gamma   90.00
#
_symmetry.space_group_name_H-M   'P 1'
#
loop_
_entity.id
_entity.type
_entity.pdbx_description
1 polymer ?
#
loop_
_entity_poly.entity_id
_entity_poly.type
_entity_poly.pdbx_seq_one_letter_code
_entity_poly.pdbx_strand_id
1 'polypeptide(L)'
;TSDLHYPNKEVVQVAPRRLNIKSWKDTRLVPGTVIALRTYFRPAPGIFLSHDTDTRLLNVKVHYAEGMGLLAQLCENIPLDGFSVCLKGNDDPRYFTTQADATHFSGCKGKIISRNGLYEGMMDDAINVHGTYLKVIKRVDDRTLIGRYMHDQAWGFEWGRTGDEVQFIRSSTMELIGEQNSITDIRPY
;
A
#
# COMPACT_ATOMS: atom_id res chain seq x y z
N THR A 1 -15.90 -2.62 -13.27
CA THR A 1 -15.64 -1.41 -12.46
C THR A 1 -14.74 -0.49 -13.24
N SER A 2 -15.02 0.78 -13.26
CA SER A 2 -14.17 1.80 -13.89
C SER A 2 -14.11 3.01 -12.98
N ASP A 3 -12.93 3.60 -12.84
CA ASP A 3 -12.76 4.82 -12.09
C ASP A 3 -13.48 5.97 -12.77
N LEU A 4 -14.23 6.72 -11.97
CA LEU A 4 -14.81 7.98 -12.35
C LEU A 4 -13.95 9.09 -11.77
N HIS A 5 -13.23 9.80 -12.61
CA HIS A 5 -12.46 10.94 -12.16
C HIS A 5 -13.39 12.00 -11.56
N TYR A 6 -13.20 12.26 -10.27
CA TYR A 6 -13.88 13.33 -9.56
C TYR A 6 -12.93 14.54 -9.45
N PRO A 7 -13.05 15.53 -10.33
CA PRO A 7 -12.28 16.75 -10.20
C PRO A 7 -12.81 17.52 -8.98
N ASN A 8 -11.91 18.10 -8.18
CA ASN A 8 -12.22 18.91 -6.99
C ASN A 8 -13.43 19.83 -7.24
N LYS A 9 -14.62 19.41 -6.85
CA LYS A 9 -15.86 20.10 -7.11
C LYS A 9 -16.65 20.31 -5.85
N GLU A 10 -17.40 21.38 -5.87
CA GLU A 10 -18.29 21.71 -4.77
C GLU A 10 -19.37 20.64 -4.63
N VAL A 11 -19.35 19.95 -3.50
CA VAL A 11 -20.40 19.02 -3.07
C VAL A 11 -21.28 19.73 -2.06
N VAL A 12 -22.56 19.88 -2.38
CA VAL A 12 -23.52 20.54 -1.50
C VAL A 12 -24.60 19.55 -1.10
N GLN A 13 -24.83 19.39 0.20
CA GLN A 13 -25.98 18.66 0.67
C GLN A 13 -27.24 19.53 0.49
N VAL A 14 -28.13 19.12 -0.37
CA VAL A 14 -29.37 19.85 -0.69
C VAL A 14 -30.60 19.36 0.10
N ALA A 15 -30.52 18.13 0.65
CA ALA A 15 -31.52 17.56 1.55
C ALA A 15 -30.90 16.36 2.31
N PRO A 16 -31.55 15.80 3.33
CA PRO A 16 -31.12 14.54 3.94
C PRO A 16 -30.93 13.46 2.86
N ARG A 17 -29.74 12.80 2.86
CA ARG A 17 -29.34 11.77 1.88
C ARG A 17 -29.31 12.24 0.42
N ARG A 18 -29.22 13.54 0.18
CA ARG A 18 -29.21 14.11 -1.16
C ARG A 18 -28.05 15.09 -1.32
N LEU A 19 -27.14 14.77 -2.22
CA LEU A 19 -25.98 15.60 -2.54
C LEU A 19 -26.14 16.15 -3.95
N ASN A 20 -25.75 17.39 -4.16
CA ASN A 20 -25.55 17.99 -5.47
C ASN A 20 -24.05 18.14 -5.71
N ILE A 21 -23.56 17.54 -6.77
CA ILE A 21 -22.17 17.64 -7.21
C ILE A 21 -22.15 18.49 -8.46
N LYS A 22 -21.79 19.76 -8.31
CA LYS A 22 -21.82 20.71 -9.42
C LYS A 22 -20.84 20.30 -10.54
N SER A 23 -21.32 20.37 -11.76
CA SER A 23 -20.50 20.19 -12.98
C SER A 23 -19.84 18.80 -13.12
N TRP A 24 -20.29 17.78 -12.40
CA TRP A 24 -19.85 16.43 -12.66
C TRP A 24 -20.65 15.86 -13.83
N LYS A 25 -20.02 15.81 -14.97
CA LYS A 25 -20.62 15.32 -16.22
C LYS A 25 -19.86 14.08 -16.65
N ASP A 26 -20.44 12.92 -16.45
CA ASP A 26 -19.93 11.67 -16.98
C ASP A 26 -21.11 10.88 -17.54
N THR A 27 -21.01 10.45 -18.79
CA THR A 27 -22.08 9.72 -19.48
C THR A 27 -22.41 8.37 -18.86
N ARG A 28 -21.52 7.84 -18.01
CA ARG A 28 -21.73 6.61 -17.26
C ARG A 28 -22.63 6.80 -16.04
N LEU A 29 -22.84 8.06 -15.62
CA LEU A 29 -23.70 8.38 -14.48
C LEU A 29 -25.15 8.51 -14.96
N VAL A 30 -25.88 7.43 -14.82
CA VAL A 30 -27.31 7.38 -15.11
C VAL A 30 -28.09 7.01 -13.83
N PRO A 31 -29.39 7.35 -13.76
CA PRO A 31 -30.20 6.93 -12.60
C PRO A 31 -30.08 5.43 -12.34
N GLY A 32 -29.82 5.06 -11.09
CA GLY A 32 -29.58 3.66 -10.69
C GLY A 32 -28.11 3.24 -10.69
N THR A 33 -27.17 4.08 -11.16
CA THR A 33 -25.73 3.78 -11.04
C THR A 33 -25.32 3.74 -9.58
N VAL A 34 -24.68 2.65 -9.18
CA VAL A 34 -24.08 2.52 -7.85
C VAL A 34 -22.67 3.08 -7.89
N ILE A 35 -22.36 3.95 -6.94
CA ILE A 35 -21.07 4.63 -6.85
C ILE A 35 -20.46 4.32 -5.48
N ALA A 36 -19.24 3.80 -5.47
CA ALA A 36 -18.42 3.72 -4.27
C ALA A 36 -17.51 4.96 -4.21
N LEU A 37 -17.64 5.74 -3.13
CA LEU A 37 -16.80 6.91 -2.89
C LEU A 37 -15.58 6.50 -2.08
N ARG A 38 -14.42 6.59 -2.69
CA ARG A 38 -13.14 6.35 -2.05
C ARG A 38 -12.55 7.66 -1.51
N THR A 39 -11.99 7.61 -0.32
CA THR A 39 -11.14 8.68 0.21
C THR A 39 -9.69 8.22 0.21
N TYR A 40 -8.74 9.16 0.11
CA TYR A 40 -7.33 8.83 0.30
C TYR A 40 -6.92 8.72 1.77
N PHE A 41 -7.82 9.06 2.67
CA PHE A 41 -7.61 8.86 4.10
C PHE A 41 -7.83 7.38 4.44
N ARG A 42 -6.78 6.74 4.93
CA ARG A 42 -6.72 5.30 5.22
C ARG A 42 -6.39 5.11 6.70
N PRO A 43 -7.37 5.31 7.60
CA PRO A 43 -7.10 5.46 9.03
C PRO A 43 -6.53 4.22 9.68
N ALA A 44 -6.93 3.03 9.22
CA ALA A 44 -6.43 1.78 9.77
C ALA A 44 -6.54 0.63 8.76
N PRO A 45 -5.53 -0.26 8.70
CA PRO A 45 -5.66 -1.56 8.06
C PRO A 45 -6.54 -2.50 8.89
N GLY A 46 -7.06 -3.55 8.27
CA GLY A 46 -7.76 -4.62 8.96
C GLY A 46 -6.84 -5.42 9.88
N ILE A 47 -5.63 -5.70 9.42
CA ILE A 47 -4.54 -6.34 10.17
C ILE A 47 -3.27 -5.55 9.93
N PHE A 48 -2.53 -5.28 11.00
CA PHE A 48 -1.22 -4.62 10.92
C PHE A 48 -0.15 -5.51 11.55
N LEU A 49 0.90 -5.81 10.78
CA LEU A 49 2.11 -6.48 11.23
C LEU A 49 3.28 -5.50 11.10
N SER A 50 4.10 -5.43 12.13
CA SER A 50 5.27 -4.54 12.12
C SER A 50 6.46 -5.18 12.80
N HIS A 51 7.57 -5.32 12.09
CA HIS A 51 8.80 -5.95 12.56
C HIS A 51 8.63 -7.43 13.00
N ASP A 52 7.61 -8.09 12.49
CA ASP A 52 7.36 -9.50 12.77
C ASP A 52 8.21 -10.41 11.88
N THR A 53 8.63 -11.53 12.43
CA THR A 53 9.36 -12.59 11.71
C THR A 53 8.59 -13.90 11.79
N ASP A 54 8.48 -14.60 10.65
CA ASP A 54 7.84 -15.91 10.52
C ASP A 54 6.35 -15.93 10.95
N THR A 55 5.68 -14.77 10.93
CA THR A 55 4.25 -14.66 11.24
C THR A 55 3.40 -15.26 10.13
N ARG A 56 2.62 -16.24 10.49
CA ARG A 56 1.79 -17.02 9.56
C ARG A 56 0.31 -16.73 9.75
N LEU A 57 -0.37 -16.35 8.67
CA LEU A 57 -1.83 -16.16 8.67
C LEU A 57 -2.50 -17.33 7.92
N LEU A 58 -3.31 -18.10 8.66
CA LEU A 58 -3.98 -19.30 8.15
C LEU A 58 -5.49 -19.14 8.18
N ASN A 59 -6.15 -19.35 7.02
CA ASN A 59 -7.61 -19.33 6.88
C ASN A 59 -8.25 -18.04 7.47
N VAL A 60 -7.58 -16.90 7.31
CA VAL A 60 -8.08 -15.60 7.79
C VAL A 60 -8.85 -14.91 6.67
N LYS A 61 -10.02 -14.35 7.01
CA LYS A 61 -10.83 -13.57 6.07
C LYS A 61 -11.03 -12.15 6.58
N VAL A 62 -10.70 -11.18 5.75
CA VAL A 62 -10.99 -9.76 5.98
C VAL A 62 -12.15 -9.37 5.06
N HIS A 63 -13.26 -8.97 5.63
CA HIS A 63 -14.45 -8.61 4.85
C HIS A 63 -14.57 -7.11 4.61
N TYR A 64 -13.90 -6.31 5.44
CA TYR A 64 -13.87 -4.86 5.31
C TYR A 64 -12.70 -4.25 6.07
N ALA A 65 -12.10 -3.21 5.49
CA ALA A 65 -11.18 -2.32 6.18
C ALA A 65 -11.23 -0.90 5.59
N GLU A 66 -11.03 0.10 6.41
CA GLU A 66 -10.94 1.50 5.97
C GLU A 66 -9.60 1.87 5.33
N GLY A 67 -8.63 0.98 5.40
CA GLY A 67 -7.35 1.04 4.72
C GLY A 67 -7.10 -0.25 3.92
N MET A 68 -5.91 -0.81 4.05
CA MET A 68 -5.52 -2.12 3.52
C MET A 68 -6.18 -3.25 4.31
N GLY A 69 -6.40 -4.39 3.69
CA GLY A 69 -6.87 -5.57 4.39
C GLY A 69 -5.78 -6.12 5.33
N LEU A 70 -4.57 -6.27 4.82
CA LEU A 70 -3.34 -6.55 5.57
C LEU A 70 -2.28 -5.52 5.19
N LEU A 71 -1.70 -4.89 6.19
CA LEU A 71 -0.48 -4.09 6.05
C LEU A 71 0.64 -4.76 6.85
N ALA A 72 1.72 -5.17 6.18
CA ALA A 72 2.94 -5.66 6.79
C ALA A 72 4.09 -4.71 6.50
N GLN A 73 4.75 -4.23 7.54
CA GLN A 73 5.88 -3.30 7.43
C GLN A 73 7.10 -3.87 8.12
N LEU A 74 8.24 -3.87 7.41
CA LEU A 74 9.54 -4.28 7.95
C LEU A 74 9.53 -5.70 8.54
N CYS A 75 8.64 -6.55 8.02
CA CYS A 75 8.48 -7.92 8.45
C CYS A 75 9.39 -8.86 7.63
N GLU A 76 9.58 -10.07 8.12
CA GLU A 76 10.35 -11.09 7.43
C GLU A 76 9.60 -12.43 7.40
N ASN A 77 9.57 -13.10 6.24
CA ASN A 77 8.94 -14.40 6.03
C ASN A 77 7.45 -14.43 6.44
N ILE A 78 6.59 -13.88 5.61
CA ILE A 78 5.14 -13.79 5.87
C ILE A 78 4.37 -14.75 4.94
N PRO A 79 4.12 -16.00 5.37
CA PRO A 79 3.26 -16.91 4.64
C PRO A 79 1.77 -16.69 4.95
N LEU A 80 1.00 -16.50 3.89
CA LEU A 80 -0.45 -16.45 3.89
C LEU A 80 -0.97 -17.74 3.24
N ASP A 81 -1.80 -18.49 3.95
CA ASP A 81 -2.45 -19.69 3.41
C ASP A 81 -3.94 -19.66 3.72
N GLY A 82 -4.78 -19.60 2.69
CA GLY A 82 -6.21 -19.38 2.83
C GLY A 82 -6.55 -17.97 3.35
N PHE A 83 -5.62 -17.00 3.25
CA PHE A 83 -5.90 -15.61 3.57
C PHE A 83 -6.72 -14.99 2.45
N SER A 84 -7.83 -14.34 2.82
CA SER A 84 -8.71 -13.75 1.81
C SER A 84 -9.21 -12.38 2.22
N VAL A 85 -9.31 -11.50 1.24
CA VAL A 85 -10.03 -10.23 1.33
C VAL A 85 -11.21 -10.34 0.39
N CYS A 86 -12.41 -10.58 0.94
CA CYS A 86 -13.59 -10.92 0.15
C CYS A 86 -14.87 -10.51 0.86
N LEU A 87 -15.95 -10.35 0.13
CA LEU A 87 -17.29 -10.18 0.70
C LEU A 87 -17.72 -11.43 1.46
N LYS A 88 -18.70 -11.30 2.36
CA LYS A 88 -19.21 -12.44 3.15
C LYS A 88 -19.97 -13.48 2.33
N GLY A 89 -20.33 -13.14 1.10
CA GLY A 89 -21.10 -13.97 0.19
C GLY A 89 -22.03 -13.11 -0.67
N ASN A 90 -22.94 -13.76 -1.38
CA ASN A 90 -23.83 -13.10 -2.34
C ASN A 90 -24.84 -12.12 -1.65
N ASP A 91 -25.12 -12.34 -0.38
CA ASP A 91 -26.05 -11.48 0.40
C ASP A 91 -25.33 -10.33 1.14
N ASP A 92 -24.02 -10.15 0.94
CA ASP A 92 -23.30 -9.03 1.53
C ASP A 92 -23.81 -7.72 0.90
N PRO A 93 -24.33 -6.77 1.70
CA PRO A 93 -24.82 -5.51 1.15
C PRO A 93 -23.74 -4.57 0.65
N ARG A 94 -22.46 -4.90 0.87
CA ARG A 94 -21.32 -4.09 0.43
C ARG A 94 -20.96 -4.38 -1.00
N TYR A 95 -20.45 -3.37 -1.68
CA TYR A 95 -19.92 -3.47 -3.06
C TYR A 95 -18.39 -3.54 -3.10
N PHE A 96 -17.72 -3.32 -1.96
CA PHE A 96 -16.26 -3.36 -1.85
C PHE A 96 -15.84 -3.89 -0.47
N THR A 97 -14.59 -4.34 -0.38
CA THR A 97 -13.99 -4.90 0.84
C THR A 97 -13.08 -3.91 1.52
N THR A 98 -12.05 -3.42 0.86
CA THR A 98 -11.07 -2.48 1.42
C THR A 98 -11.00 -1.21 0.60
N GLN A 99 -10.75 -0.07 1.26
CA GLN A 99 -10.58 1.21 0.55
C GLN A 99 -9.20 1.36 -0.09
N ALA A 100 -8.28 0.47 0.23
CA ALA A 100 -6.95 0.39 -0.33
C ALA A 100 -6.66 -1.07 -0.72
N ASP A 101 -5.39 -1.46 -0.76
CA ASP A 101 -4.94 -2.79 -1.17
C ASP A 101 -5.56 -3.90 -0.32
N ALA A 102 -5.76 -5.06 -0.89
CA ALA A 102 -6.10 -6.23 -0.09
C ALA A 102 -4.93 -6.64 0.80
N THR A 103 -3.71 -6.68 0.25
CA THR A 103 -2.48 -6.93 1.02
C THR A 103 -1.37 -5.99 0.57
N HIS A 104 -0.64 -5.44 1.52
CA HIS A 104 0.42 -4.48 1.29
C HIS A 104 1.66 -4.82 2.13
N PHE A 105 2.78 -5.07 1.48
CA PHE A 105 4.06 -5.41 2.12
C PHE A 105 5.08 -4.32 1.80
N SER A 106 5.46 -3.56 2.81
CA SER A 106 6.39 -2.44 2.67
C SER A 106 7.69 -2.70 3.44
N GLY A 107 8.82 -2.71 2.72
CA GLY A 107 10.13 -2.95 3.32
C GLY A 107 10.30 -4.34 3.95
N CYS A 108 9.47 -5.31 3.57
CA CYS A 108 9.57 -6.68 4.05
C CYS A 108 10.73 -7.43 3.41
N LYS A 109 11.26 -8.43 4.13
CA LYS A 109 12.38 -9.27 3.70
C LYS A 109 11.99 -10.75 3.62
N GLY A 110 12.91 -11.56 3.13
CA GLY A 110 12.73 -13.01 3.05
C GLY A 110 11.62 -13.40 2.07
N LYS A 111 10.76 -14.31 2.48
CA LYS A 111 9.72 -14.88 1.61
C LYS A 111 8.33 -14.36 1.97
N ILE A 112 7.65 -13.78 0.99
CA ILE A 112 6.22 -13.49 1.05
C ILE A 112 5.53 -14.53 0.18
N ILE A 113 4.65 -15.31 0.79
CA ILE A 113 3.96 -16.42 0.13
C ILE A 113 2.46 -16.22 0.29
N SER A 114 1.71 -16.23 -0.81
CA SER A 114 0.24 -16.26 -0.80
C SER A 114 -0.25 -17.52 -1.52
N ARG A 115 -1.00 -18.34 -0.80
CA ARG A 115 -1.60 -19.59 -1.32
C ARG A 115 -3.06 -19.67 -0.91
N ASN A 116 -3.88 -20.27 -1.78
CA ASN A 116 -5.28 -20.57 -1.50
C ASN A 116 -6.09 -19.33 -1.05
N GLY A 117 -5.66 -18.13 -1.45
CA GLY A 117 -6.29 -16.87 -1.09
C GLY A 117 -7.29 -16.38 -2.14
N LEU A 118 -8.19 -15.50 -1.72
CA LEU A 118 -9.12 -14.81 -2.62
C LEU A 118 -9.05 -13.30 -2.32
N TYR A 119 -8.78 -12.52 -3.36
CA TYR A 119 -8.68 -11.07 -3.27
C TYR A 119 -9.68 -10.44 -4.23
N GLU A 120 -10.75 -9.88 -3.68
CA GLU A 120 -11.82 -9.28 -4.49
C GLU A 120 -12.45 -8.05 -3.84
N GLY A 121 -12.94 -7.16 -4.65
CA GLY A 121 -13.69 -5.98 -4.19
C GLY A 121 -12.88 -4.89 -3.49
N MET A 122 -11.54 -4.99 -3.47
CA MET A 122 -10.66 -3.91 -3.00
C MET A 122 -10.66 -2.74 -3.99
N MET A 123 -10.37 -1.54 -3.49
CA MET A 123 -10.31 -0.32 -4.31
C MET A 123 -8.90 0.04 -4.77
N ASP A 124 -7.93 -0.85 -4.57
CA ASP A 124 -6.55 -0.72 -5.00
C ASP A 124 -5.99 -2.12 -5.34
N ASP A 125 -4.71 -2.37 -5.11
CA ASP A 125 -4.04 -3.61 -5.51
C ASP A 125 -4.50 -4.84 -4.71
N ALA A 126 -4.53 -6.00 -5.37
CA ALA A 126 -4.74 -7.27 -4.68
C ALA A 126 -3.54 -7.63 -3.80
N ILE A 127 -2.34 -7.48 -4.34
CA ILE A 127 -1.08 -7.72 -3.65
C ILE A 127 -0.10 -6.63 -4.07
N ASN A 128 0.34 -5.82 -3.12
CA ASN A 128 1.36 -4.80 -3.32
C ASN A 128 2.60 -5.16 -2.49
N VAL A 129 3.76 -5.27 -3.14
CA VAL A 129 5.04 -5.56 -2.49
C VAL A 129 6.07 -4.57 -2.96
N HIS A 130 6.60 -3.77 -2.06
CA HIS A 130 7.61 -2.78 -2.42
C HIS A 130 8.60 -2.48 -1.30
N GLY A 131 9.77 -1.99 -1.68
CA GLY A 131 10.71 -1.32 -0.80
C GLY A 131 10.63 0.19 -0.92
N THR A 132 11.56 0.88 -0.29
CA THR A 132 11.69 2.34 -0.34
C THR A 132 13.08 2.70 -0.83
N TYR A 133 13.16 3.57 -1.84
CA TYR A 133 14.41 4.12 -2.31
C TYR A 133 14.80 5.36 -1.50
N LEU A 134 16.09 5.48 -1.15
CA LEU A 134 16.68 6.73 -0.74
C LEU A 134 17.41 7.39 -1.91
N LYS A 135 17.25 8.68 -2.04
CA LYS A 135 18.08 9.48 -2.94
C LYS A 135 19.35 9.87 -2.22
N VAL A 136 20.51 9.49 -2.78
CA VAL A 136 21.79 10.00 -2.31
C VAL A 136 21.86 11.50 -2.62
N ILE A 137 21.96 12.31 -1.59
CA ILE A 137 21.99 13.77 -1.69
C ILE A 137 23.39 14.35 -1.42
N LYS A 138 24.25 13.57 -0.74
CA LYS A 138 25.63 14.00 -0.47
C LYS A 138 26.52 12.76 -0.30
N ARG A 139 27.71 12.82 -0.88
CA ARG A 139 28.83 11.95 -0.55
C ARG A 139 29.71 12.70 0.46
N VAL A 140 29.89 12.14 1.63
CA VAL A 140 30.74 12.71 2.69
C VAL A 140 32.18 12.30 2.47
N ASP A 141 32.40 10.99 2.24
CA ASP A 141 33.69 10.37 1.91
C ASP A 141 33.47 9.11 1.06
N ASP A 142 34.49 8.25 0.94
CA ASP A 142 34.43 7.06 0.10
C ASP A 142 33.50 5.95 0.65
N ARG A 143 33.09 6.04 1.90
CA ARG A 143 32.27 5.05 2.58
C ARG A 143 31.00 5.62 3.22
N THR A 144 30.85 6.95 3.21
CA THR A 144 29.76 7.62 3.92
C THR A 144 28.93 8.47 2.96
N LEU A 145 27.63 8.17 2.94
CA LEU A 145 26.66 8.87 2.12
C LEU A 145 25.51 9.40 2.99
N ILE A 146 24.92 10.50 2.58
CA ILE A 146 23.66 10.98 3.12
C ILE A 146 22.55 10.65 2.12
N GLY A 147 21.59 9.82 2.56
CA GLY A 147 20.39 9.48 1.83
C GLY A 147 19.18 10.26 2.34
N ARG A 148 18.22 10.49 1.48
CA ARG A 148 16.96 11.17 1.82
C ARG A 148 15.77 10.41 1.25
N TYR A 149 14.72 10.26 2.06
CA TYR A 149 13.42 9.82 1.59
C TYR A 149 12.83 10.83 0.62
N MET A 150 12.25 10.35 -0.47
CA MET A 150 11.69 11.18 -1.52
C MET A 150 10.17 11.11 -1.58
N HIS A 151 9.56 10.27 -0.75
CA HIS A 151 8.11 10.09 -0.66
C HIS A 151 7.63 10.35 0.77
N ASP A 152 6.61 11.15 0.94
CA ASP A 152 6.13 11.61 2.26
C ASP A 152 5.70 10.45 3.16
N GLN A 153 5.11 9.40 2.60
CA GLN A 153 4.70 8.21 3.35
C GLN A 153 5.86 7.33 3.83
N ALA A 154 7.07 7.61 3.38
CA ALA A 154 8.27 6.87 3.80
C ALA A 154 9.07 7.59 4.90
N TRP A 155 8.68 8.79 5.28
CA TRP A 155 9.41 9.55 6.30
C TRP A 155 9.29 8.88 7.67
N GLY A 156 10.45 8.73 8.34
CA GLY A 156 10.53 8.04 9.62
C GLY A 156 10.50 6.51 9.54
N PHE A 157 10.45 5.97 8.34
CA PHE A 157 10.50 4.54 8.11
C PHE A 157 11.93 4.02 8.29
N GLU A 158 12.12 2.89 8.96
CA GLU A 158 13.42 2.24 9.02
C GLU A 158 13.78 1.72 7.63
N TRP A 159 14.82 2.29 7.00
CA TRP A 159 15.16 1.91 5.63
C TRP A 159 16.02 0.65 5.53
N GLY A 160 16.96 0.49 6.45
CA GLY A 160 17.90 -0.60 6.44
C GLY A 160 18.60 -0.77 7.79
N ARG A 161 19.33 -1.84 7.94
CA ARG A 161 20.10 -2.19 9.13
C ARG A 161 21.54 -2.52 8.79
N THR A 162 22.43 -2.45 9.77
CA THR A 162 23.81 -2.95 9.63
C THR A 162 23.79 -4.40 9.15
N GLY A 163 24.57 -4.68 8.10
CA GLY A 163 24.62 -5.99 7.43
C GLY A 163 23.69 -6.13 6.24
N ASP A 164 22.74 -5.22 6.02
CA ASP A 164 21.92 -5.25 4.82
C ASP A 164 22.73 -4.94 3.58
N GLU A 165 22.39 -5.59 2.49
CA GLU A 165 22.97 -5.36 1.18
C GLU A 165 22.26 -4.22 0.48
N VAL A 166 23.04 -3.35 -0.15
CA VAL A 166 22.54 -2.19 -0.87
C VAL A 166 23.14 -2.11 -2.27
N GLN A 167 22.34 -1.63 -3.21
CA GLN A 167 22.73 -1.41 -4.58
C GLN A 167 22.41 0.03 -4.98
N PHE A 168 23.36 0.68 -5.66
CA PHE A 168 23.12 2.01 -6.23
C PHE A 168 22.48 1.88 -7.60
N ILE A 169 21.53 2.77 -7.86
CA ILE A 169 20.75 2.80 -9.11
C ILE A 169 20.81 4.22 -9.67
N ARG A 170 21.09 4.34 -10.96
CA ARG A 170 20.99 5.63 -11.67
C ARG A 170 19.52 5.98 -11.87
N SER A 171 19.04 7.01 -11.20
CA SER A 171 17.61 7.36 -11.18
C SER A 171 17.01 7.68 -12.55
N SER A 172 17.83 8.12 -13.52
CA SER A 172 17.33 8.46 -14.86
C SER A 172 17.17 7.26 -15.81
N THR A 173 17.88 6.17 -15.57
CA THR A 173 17.89 4.98 -16.46
C THR A 173 17.53 3.69 -15.75
N MET A 174 17.48 3.70 -14.42
CA MET A 174 17.30 2.51 -13.56
C MET A 174 18.43 1.48 -13.70
N GLU A 175 19.58 1.88 -14.23
CA GLU A 175 20.75 1.03 -14.34
C GLU A 175 21.47 0.91 -13.00
N LEU A 176 21.98 -0.28 -12.71
CA LEU A 176 22.81 -0.53 -11.55
C LEU A 176 24.15 0.21 -11.69
N ILE A 177 24.64 0.78 -10.60
CA ILE A 177 25.92 1.48 -10.52
C ILE A 177 26.84 0.72 -9.57
N GLY A 178 27.98 0.29 -10.11
CA GLY A 178 28.99 -0.42 -9.32
C GLY A 178 28.52 -1.78 -8.83
N GLU A 179 29.25 -2.28 -7.83
CA GLU A 179 28.96 -3.55 -7.20
C GLU A 179 28.00 -3.41 -6.03
N GLN A 180 27.51 -4.53 -5.52
CA GLN A 180 26.74 -4.61 -4.30
C GLN A 180 27.59 -4.22 -3.09
N ASN A 181 27.01 -3.46 -2.19
CA ASN A 181 27.66 -2.98 -0.97
C ASN A 181 26.89 -3.45 0.25
N SER A 182 27.52 -3.40 1.42
CA SER A 182 26.86 -3.70 2.69
C SER A 182 26.83 -2.48 3.59
N ILE A 183 25.74 -2.30 4.31
CA ILE A 183 25.60 -1.26 5.33
C ILE A 183 26.44 -1.65 6.55
N THR A 184 27.42 -0.83 6.91
CA THR A 184 28.23 -1.03 8.12
C THR A 184 27.70 -0.22 9.30
N ASP A 185 27.06 0.90 9.03
CA ASP A 185 26.40 1.76 10.01
C ASP A 185 25.31 2.58 9.32
N ILE A 186 24.21 2.82 10.01
CA ILE A 186 23.12 3.68 9.55
C ILE A 186 22.51 4.43 10.73
N ARG A 187 22.32 5.71 10.57
CA ARG A 187 21.74 6.56 11.61
C ARG A 187 20.98 7.73 11.00
N PRO A 188 19.98 8.25 11.69
CA PRO A 188 19.31 9.49 11.29
C PRO A 188 20.28 10.67 11.26
N TYR A 189 20.06 11.58 10.29
CA TYR A 189 20.85 12.79 10.12
C TYR A 189 19.97 14.04 10.34
#